data_28e8d00910c258c5f29370866e7bf69f
#
_entry.id   28e8d00910c258c5f29370866e7bf69f
#
_cell.length_a   1.000
_cell.length_b   1.000
_cell.length_c   1.000
_cell.angle_alpha   90.00
_cell.angle_beta   90.00
_cell.angle_gamma   90.00
#
_symmetry.space_group_name_H-M   'P 1'
#
loop_
_entity.id
_entity.type
_entity.pdbx_description
1 polymer ?
#
loop_
_entity_poly.entity_id
_entity_poly.type
_entity_poly.pdbx_seq_one_letter_code
_entity_poly.pdbx_strand_id
1 'polypeptide(L)'
;MLDVMLAMALALAPPPPSIVKVALHQYEDGPALAPDFLFVPGDTVFLSFYVQGYKVSPENRIHLEWRVEAWDAGGTLLAEPFQKEVQAELSPEDKDWRPLARHSVPVPPLGDPGAYRMRIGVKDLLAGTETSLEVPFRAGGRQVAPSDTLAVRNFRFLRGEEDRDPLTVAAYRPGDALWARFEIRGFKYGEKNAVHVEYGLEVLGPTGKGLYQEPQAASEQSSSFYPKRYLTGSLSLNLQANARPGDYTIVLRVRDLIGPQTSETRHPFRIE
;
A
#
# COMPACT_ATOMS: atom_id res chain seq x y z
N MET A 1 -27.11 -1.64 -70.18
CA MET A 1 -26.13 -1.48 -69.09
C MET A 1 -26.94 -1.24 -67.83
N LEU A 2 -27.02 -2.26 -66.96
CA LEU A 2 -27.78 -2.19 -65.72
C LEU A 2 -26.75 -1.90 -64.61
N ASP A 3 -26.79 -0.66 -64.07
CA ASP A 3 -25.98 -0.27 -62.90
C ASP A 3 -26.58 -0.91 -61.66
N VAL A 4 -25.90 -1.90 -61.10
CA VAL A 4 -26.21 -2.48 -59.80
C VAL A 4 -25.53 -1.61 -58.74
N MET A 5 -26.26 -0.67 -58.13
CA MET A 5 -25.84 0.03 -56.93
C MET A 5 -25.84 -0.97 -55.77
N LEU A 6 -24.64 -1.37 -55.35
CA LEU A 6 -24.42 -2.15 -54.12
C LEU A 6 -24.55 -1.23 -52.91
N ALA A 7 -25.73 -1.19 -52.29
CA ALA A 7 -25.94 -0.47 -51.03
C ALA A 7 -25.25 -1.22 -49.90
N MET A 8 -24.09 -0.73 -49.52
CA MET A 8 -23.35 -1.21 -48.33
C MET A 8 -24.07 -0.70 -47.07
N ALA A 9 -24.91 -1.55 -46.46
CA ALA A 9 -25.53 -1.24 -45.17
C ALA A 9 -24.42 -1.13 -44.09
N LEU A 10 -24.11 0.07 -43.65
CA LEU A 10 -23.30 0.27 -42.43
C LEU A 10 -24.09 -0.31 -41.25
N ALA A 11 -23.72 -1.49 -40.80
CA ALA A 11 -24.22 -2.02 -39.53
C ALA A 11 -23.72 -1.12 -38.41
N LEU A 12 -24.61 -0.37 -37.76
CA LEU A 12 -24.26 0.35 -36.52
C LEU A 12 -23.76 -0.67 -35.48
N ALA A 13 -22.59 -0.41 -34.96
CA ALA A 13 -22.06 -1.21 -33.84
C ALA A 13 -23.05 -1.14 -32.66
N PRO A 14 -23.29 -2.26 -31.96
CA PRO A 14 -24.16 -2.26 -30.79
C PRO A 14 -23.58 -1.31 -29.72
N PRO A 15 -24.44 -0.63 -28.96
CA PRO A 15 -23.97 0.24 -27.87
C PRO A 15 -23.17 -0.56 -26.84
N PRO A 16 -22.14 0.05 -26.22
CA PRO A 16 -21.40 -0.61 -25.16
C PRO A 16 -22.26 -0.79 -23.90
N PRO A 17 -21.91 -1.77 -23.04
CA PRO A 17 -22.56 -1.93 -21.76
C PRO A 17 -22.36 -0.69 -20.87
N SER A 18 -23.20 -0.51 -19.87
CA SER A 18 -23.13 0.62 -18.95
C SER A 18 -22.85 0.14 -17.53
N ILE A 19 -21.96 0.85 -16.84
CA ILE A 19 -21.65 0.66 -15.42
C ILE A 19 -22.55 1.60 -14.63
N VAL A 20 -23.37 1.07 -13.71
CA VAL A 20 -24.37 1.86 -12.99
C VAL A 20 -24.36 1.53 -11.49
N LYS A 21 -24.90 2.44 -10.67
CA LYS A 21 -25.02 2.30 -9.22
C LYS A 21 -23.67 1.93 -8.57
N VAL A 22 -22.62 2.62 -8.99
CA VAL A 22 -21.29 2.42 -8.40
C VAL A 22 -21.27 2.99 -7.00
N ALA A 23 -20.77 2.22 -6.05
CA ALA A 23 -20.64 2.65 -4.66
C ALA A 23 -19.37 2.08 -4.03
N LEU A 24 -18.78 2.86 -3.11
CA LEU A 24 -17.75 2.42 -2.21
C LEU A 24 -18.34 2.17 -0.82
N HIS A 25 -17.78 1.18 -0.12
CA HIS A 25 -18.27 0.75 1.20
C HIS A 25 -17.09 0.54 2.14
N GLN A 26 -17.32 0.63 3.43
CA GLN A 26 -16.32 0.36 4.47
C GLN A 26 -16.20 -1.14 4.79
N TYR A 27 -17.25 -1.90 4.52
CA TYR A 27 -17.28 -3.36 4.65
C TYR A 27 -18.19 -3.96 3.57
N GLU A 28 -18.05 -5.25 3.32
CA GLU A 28 -18.83 -5.95 2.30
C GLU A 28 -20.34 -5.82 2.59
N ASP A 29 -21.11 -5.48 1.56
CA ASP A 29 -22.56 -5.21 1.64
C ASP A 29 -22.96 -4.07 2.60
N GLY A 30 -22.02 -3.24 3.01
CA GLY A 30 -22.27 -2.04 3.80
C GLY A 30 -23.05 -0.95 3.03
N PRO A 31 -23.48 0.12 3.71
CA PRO A 31 -24.07 1.27 3.04
C PRO A 31 -23.05 1.97 2.14
N ALA A 32 -23.55 2.65 1.10
CA ALA A 32 -22.71 3.48 0.25
C ALA A 32 -22.11 4.63 1.07
N LEU A 33 -20.80 4.83 0.93
CA LEU A 33 -20.08 5.92 1.57
C LEU A 33 -20.32 7.24 0.86
N ALA A 34 -20.21 8.34 1.62
CA ALA A 34 -20.22 9.67 1.07
C ALA A 34 -18.98 9.88 0.17
N PRO A 35 -19.07 10.71 -0.89
CA PRO A 35 -17.96 10.94 -1.84
C PRO A 35 -16.68 11.53 -1.21
N ASP A 36 -16.81 12.19 -0.06
CA ASP A 36 -15.73 12.81 0.71
C ASP A 36 -15.16 11.90 1.82
N PHE A 37 -15.62 10.65 1.91
CA PHE A 37 -15.13 9.72 2.92
C PHE A 37 -13.61 9.55 2.80
N LEU A 38 -12.91 9.60 3.94
CA LEU A 38 -11.48 9.49 4.03
C LEU A 38 -11.10 8.12 4.60
N PHE A 39 -10.58 7.24 3.75
CA PHE A 39 -9.99 5.97 4.17
C PHE A 39 -8.67 6.22 4.90
N VAL A 40 -8.31 5.34 5.82
CA VAL A 40 -7.00 5.39 6.49
C VAL A 40 -6.08 4.27 5.99
N PRO A 41 -4.74 4.44 6.10
CA PRO A 41 -3.80 3.38 5.75
C PRO A 41 -4.11 2.09 6.49
N GLY A 42 -4.20 0.98 5.75
CA GLY A 42 -4.58 -0.33 6.25
C GLY A 42 -6.05 -0.69 6.10
N ASP A 43 -6.92 0.27 5.74
CA ASP A 43 -8.32 -0.01 5.42
C ASP A 43 -8.43 -0.87 4.15
N THR A 44 -9.61 -1.48 4.00
CA THR A 44 -10.05 -2.11 2.75
C THR A 44 -11.20 -1.30 2.16
N VAL A 45 -11.06 -0.89 0.91
CA VAL A 45 -12.12 -0.24 0.15
C VAL A 45 -12.93 -1.32 -0.55
N PHE A 46 -14.21 -1.44 -0.23
CA PHE A 46 -15.13 -2.34 -0.92
C PHE A 46 -15.86 -1.57 -2.01
N LEU A 47 -15.87 -2.12 -3.21
CA LEU A 47 -16.50 -1.57 -4.41
C LEU A 47 -17.68 -2.46 -4.80
N SER A 48 -18.82 -1.86 -5.12
CA SER A 48 -19.91 -2.52 -5.81
C SER A 48 -20.39 -1.72 -7.01
N PHE A 49 -20.82 -2.40 -8.05
CA PHE A 49 -21.47 -1.80 -9.22
C PHE A 49 -22.36 -2.80 -9.94
N TYR A 50 -23.27 -2.30 -10.75
CA TYR A 50 -24.12 -3.10 -11.62
C TYR A 50 -23.76 -2.87 -13.09
N VAL A 51 -23.97 -3.89 -13.92
CA VAL A 51 -23.80 -3.81 -15.37
C VAL A 51 -25.16 -3.92 -16.03
N GLN A 52 -25.45 -3.06 -17.04
CA GLN A 52 -26.67 -3.09 -17.84
C GLN A 52 -26.37 -2.78 -19.30
N GLY A 53 -27.34 -3.04 -20.19
CA GLY A 53 -27.23 -2.73 -21.62
C GLY A 53 -26.29 -3.65 -22.39
N TYR A 54 -26.02 -4.83 -21.85
CA TYR A 54 -25.23 -5.88 -22.50
C TYR A 54 -26.11 -6.67 -23.49
N LYS A 55 -25.44 -7.35 -24.42
CA LYS A 55 -26.11 -8.22 -25.41
C LYS A 55 -26.52 -9.54 -24.77
N VAL A 56 -27.71 -10.01 -25.13
CA VAL A 56 -28.19 -11.36 -24.83
C VAL A 56 -28.23 -12.15 -26.14
N SER A 57 -27.70 -13.38 -26.12
CA SER A 57 -27.74 -14.27 -27.29
C SER A 57 -29.16 -14.78 -27.57
N PRO A 58 -29.42 -15.38 -28.74
CA PRO A 58 -30.71 -16.04 -29.04
C PRO A 58 -31.06 -17.17 -28.04
N GLU A 59 -30.06 -17.78 -27.43
CA GLU A 59 -30.20 -18.84 -26.41
C GLU A 59 -30.31 -18.26 -24.99
N ASN A 60 -30.62 -16.97 -24.83
CA ASN A 60 -30.74 -16.24 -23.59
C ASN A 60 -29.46 -16.24 -22.74
N ARG A 61 -28.29 -16.24 -23.36
CA ARG A 61 -27.01 -16.21 -22.65
C ARG A 61 -26.37 -14.85 -22.70
N ILE A 62 -25.67 -14.51 -21.61
CA ILE A 62 -24.77 -13.36 -21.51
C ILE A 62 -23.34 -13.83 -21.34
N HIS A 63 -22.40 -12.99 -21.79
CA HIS A 63 -20.97 -13.24 -21.62
C HIS A 63 -20.25 -11.90 -21.40
N LEU A 64 -19.90 -11.62 -20.15
CA LEU A 64 -19.31 -10.36 -19.71
C LEU A 64 -17.96 -10.63 -19.05
N GLU A 65 -17.07 -9.68 -19.18
CA GLU A 65 -15.82 -9.61 -18.45
C GLU A 65 -15.73 -8.26 -17.77
N TRP A 66 -15.27 -8.23 -16.52
CA TRP A 66 -14.91 -6.96 -15.89
C TRP A 66 -13.54 -7.01 -15.25
N ARG A 67 -12.88 -5.86 -15.27
CA ARG A 67 -11.57 -5.61 -14.70
C ARG A 67 -11.63 -4.45 -13.72
N VAL A 68 -10.92 -4.58 -12.59
CA VAL A 68 -10.75 -3.49 -11.63
C VAL A 68 -9.27 -3.31 -11.34
N GLU A 69 -8.82 -2.08 -11.44
CA GLU A 69 -7.48 -1.63 -11.10
C GLU A 69 -7.58 -0.44 -10.15
N ALA A 70 -6.61 -0.26 -9.26
CA ALA A 70 -6.60 0.86 -8.34
C ALA A 70 -5.18 1.44 -8.19
N TRP A 71 -5.09 2.76 -8.08
CA TRP A 71 -3.82 3.48 -7.97
C TRP A 71 -3.84 4.48 -6.83
N ASP A 72 -2.67 4.71 -6.26
CA ASP A 72 -2.41 5.80 -5.34
C ASP A 72 -2.33 7.17 -6.07
N ALA A 73 -2.11 8.23 -5.28
CA ALA A 73 -1.94 9.57 -5.81
C ALA A 73 -0.70 9.74 -6.71
N GLY A 74 0.30 8.89 -6.57
CA GLY A 74 1.53 8.86 -7.37
C GLY A 74 1.42 8.00 -8.63
N GLY A 75 0.30 7.30 -8.84
CA GLY A 75 0.09 6.40 -9.97
C GLY A 75 0.64 4.98 -9.77
N THR A 76 0.95 4.58 -8.55
CA THR A 76 1.36 3.21 -8.21
C THR A 76 0.13 2.34 -8.02
N LEU A 77 0.09 1.15 -8.64
CA LEU A 77 -0.96 0.16 -8.42
C LEU A 77 -0.98 -0.29 -6.95
N LEU A 78 -2.17 -0.39 -6.38
CA LEU A 78 -2.37 -0.80 -4.98
C LEU A 78 -2.32 -2.32 -4.80
N ALA A 79 -2.83 -3.06 -5.80
CA ALA A 79 -2.89 -4.52 -5.84
C ALA A 79 -2.82 -4.98 -7.29
N GLU A 80 -2.67 -6.29 -7.50
CA GLU A 80 -2.76 -6.87 -8.84
C GLU A 80 -4.12 -6.56 -9.48
N PRO A 81 -4.16 -6.25 -10.79
CA PRO A 81 -5.40 -6.06 -11.51
C PRO A 81 -6.32 -7.26 -11.36
N PHE A 82 -7.54 -7.01 -10.90
CA PHE A 82 -8.57 -8.05 -10.80
C PHE A 82 -9.32 -8.18 -12.11
N GLN A 83 -9.56 -9.41 -12.55
CA GLN A 83 -10.35 -9.72 -13.72
C GLN A 83 -11.30 -10.87 -13.42
N LYS A 84 -12.54 -10.77 -13.87
CA LYS A 84 -13.55 -11.81 -13.72
C LYS A 84 -14.42 -11.89 -14.96
N GLU A 85 -14.62 -13.11 -15.44
CA GLU A 85 -15.55 -13.45 -16.51
C GLU A 85 -16.83 -14.00 -15.91
N VAL A 86 -17.96 -13.64 -16.51
CA VAL A 86 -19.31 -14.06 -16.10
C VAL A 86 -20.07 -14.54 -17.31
N GLN A 87 -20.50 -15.78 -17.27
CA GLN A 87 -21.42 -16.37 -18.22
C GLN A 87 -22.67 -16.81 -17.46
N ALA A 88 -23.83 -16.45 -17.95
CA ALA A 88 -25.10 -16.87 -17.35
C ALA A 88 -26.16 -17.08 -18.43
N GLU A 89 -27.08 -17.99 -18.18
CA GLU A 89 -28.30 -18.16 -18.94
C GLU A 89 -29.43 -17.44 -18.19
N LEU A 90 -30.15 -16.57 -18.89
CA LEU A 90 -31.22 -15.74 -18.33
C LEU A 90 -32.56 -16.47 -18.49
N SER A 91 -33.33 -16.53 -17.41
CA SER A 91 -34.73 -16.94 -17.51
C SER A 91 -35.59 -15.81 -18.15
N PRO A 92 -36.80 -16.13 -18.63
CA PRO A 92 -37.69 -15.08 -19.17
C PRO A 92 -38.05 -13.98 -18.16
N GLU A 93 -37.99 -14.30 -16.86
CA GLU A 93 -38.25 -13.34 -15.79
C GLU A 93 -37.03 -12.41 -15.54
N ASP A 94 -35.83 -12.78 -15.99
CA ASP A 94 -34.57 -12.06 -15.76
C ASP A 94 -34.23 -11.06 -16.88
N LYS A 95 -35.16 -10.65 -17.71
CA LYS A 95 -34.91 -9.75 -18.86
C LYS A 95 -34.24 -8.44 -18.46
N ASP A 96 -34.51 -7.95 -17.26
CA ASP A 96 -33.96 -6.73 -16.70
C ASP A 96 -32.83 -6.99 -15.68
N TRP A 97 -32.32 -8.22 -15.65
CA TRP A 97 -31.28 -8.59 -14.71
C TRP A 97 -30.03 -7.72 -14.91
N ARG A 98 -29.46 -7.24 -13.82
CA ARG A 98 -28.24 -6.45 -13.78
C ARG A 98 -27.25 -7.17 -12.90
N PRO A 99 -26.23 -7.82 -13.50
CA PRO A 99 -25.18 -8.44 -12.72
C PRO A 99 -24.58 -7.48 -11.72
N LEU A 100 -24.55 -7.88 -10.46
CA LEU A 100 -23.85 -7.16 -9.40
C LEU A 100 -22.42 -7.66 -9.31
N ALA A 101 -21.48 -6.75 -9.53
CA ALA A 101 -20.06 -6.98 -9.33
C ALA A 101 -19.61 -6.42 -7.98
N ARG A 102 -18.76 -7.15 -7.28
CA ARG A 102 -18.10 -6.73 -6.04
C ARG A 102 -16.61 -6.97 -6.15
N HIS A 103 -15.84 -6.06 -5.58
CA HIS A 103 -14.39 -6.20 -5.45
C HIS A 103 -13.91 -5.42 -4.23
N SER A 104 -12.76 -5.80 -3.69
CA SER A 104 -12.13 -5.07 -2.60
C SER A 104 -10.67 -4.78 -2.90
N VAL A 105 -10.21 -3.61 -2.48
CA VAL A 105 -8.84 -3.15 -2.70
C VAL A 105 -8.27 -2.66 -1.37
N PRO A 106 -7.08 -3.13 -0.95
CA PRO A 106 -6.44 -2.62 0.26
C PRO A 106 -5.89 -1.21 0.05
N VAL A 107 -6.05 -0.34 1.03
CA VAL A 107 -5.27 0.90 1.14
C VAL A 107 -3.93 0.53 1.77
N PRO A 108 -2.79 0.74 1.10
CA PRO A 108 -1.51 0.33 1.63
C PRO A 108 -1.22 0.95 3.00
N PRO A 109 -0.75 0.18 4.00
CA PRO A 109 -0.50 0.69 5.35
C PRO A 109 0.50 1.85 5.41
N LEU A 110 1.41 1.93 4.43
CA LEU A 110 2.43 2.97 4.31
C LEU A 110 2.24 3.82 3.04
N GLY A 111 0.99 3.85 2.51
CA GLY A 111 0.64 4.68 1.36
C GLY A 111 0.67 6.17 1.69
N ASP A 112 1.03 7.00 0.71
CA ASP A 112 0.98 8.45 0.87
C ASP A 112 -0.49 8.93 0.90
N PRO A 113 -0.83 9.97 1.68
CA PRO A 113 -2.15 10.57 1.66
C PRO A 113 -2.41 11.25 0.31
N GLY A 114 -3.66 11.24 -0.13
CA GLY A 114 -4.02 11.95 -1.35
C GLY A 114 -5.26 11.42 -2.06
N ALA A 115 -5.38 11.79 -3.34
CA ALA A 115 -6.43 11.35 -4.24
C ALA A 115 -6.03 10.02 -4.89
N TYR A 116 -6.78 9.00 -4.60
CA TYR A 116 -6.66 7.66 -5.16
C TYR A 116 -7.76 7.46 -6.20
N ARG A 117 -7.63 6.46 -7.04
CA ARG A 117 -8.67 6.12 -8.02
C ARG A 117 -8.74 4.63 -8.28
N MET A 118 -9.93 4.16 -8.60
CA MET A 118 -10.16 2.84 -9.20
C MET A 118 -10.65 3.04 -10.63
N ARG A 119 -10.27 2.14 -11.53
CA ARG A 119 -10.81 2.04 -12.87
C ARG A 119 -11.54 0.71 -13.01
N ILE A 120 -12.80 0.80 -13.38
CA ILE A 120 -13.65 -0.34 -13.72
C ILE A 120 -13.71 -0.40 -15.24
N GLY A 121 -13.33 -1.52 -15.83
CA GLY A 121 -13.56 -1.84 -17.23
C GLY A 121 -14.60 -2.94 -17.34
N VAL A 122 -15.57 -2.83 -18.25
CA VAL A 122 -16.54 -3.88 -18.54
C VAL A 122 -16.57 -4.13 -20.03
N LYS A 123 -16.42 -5.38 -20.42
CA LYS A 123 -16.46 -5.83 -21.82
C LYS A 123 -17.62 -6.80 -22.01
N ASP A 124 -18.41 -6.54 -23.03
CA ASP A 124 -19.41 -7.46 -23.53
C ASP A 124 -18.76 -8.33 -24.63
N LEU A 125 -18.52 -9.61 -24.30
CA LEU A 125 -17.84 -10.54 -25.20
C LEU A 125 -18.74 -11.03 -26.33
N LEU A 126 -20.08 -10.93 -26.20
CA LEU A 126 -21.02 -11.23 -27.28
C LEU A 126 -21.21 -10.08 -28.27
N ALA A 127 -21.12 -8.85 -27.80
CA ALA A 127 -21.21 -7.64 -28.64
C ALA A 127 -19.84 -7.18 -29.16
N GLY A 128 -18.74 -7.56 -28.49
CA GLY A 128 -17.39 -7.08 -28.77
C GLY A 128 -17.19 -5.60 -28.41
N THR A 129 -18.00 -5.07 -27.48
CA THR A 129 -17.96 -3.68 -27.03
C THR A 129 -17.51 -3.56 -25.60
N GLU A 130 -16.94 -2.41 -25.22
CA GLU A 130 -16.42 -2.17 -23.88
C GLU A 130 -16.71 -0.77 -23.37
N THR A 131 -16.75 -0.61 -22.07
CA THR A 131 -16.84 0.67 -21.37
C THR A 131 -15.91 0.71 -20.20
N SER A 132 -15.53 1.89 -19.74
CA SER A 132 -14.77 2.07 -18.51
C SER A 132 -15.25 3.27 -17.71
N LEU A 133 -15.04 3.21 -16.39
CA LEU A 133 -15.39 4.26 -15.45
C LEU A 133 -14.28 4.42 -14.42
N GLU A 134 -13.88 5.66 -14.12
CA GLU A 134 -13.01 5.96 -12.99
C GLU A 134 -13.83 6.35 -11.76
N VAL A 135 -13.46 5.78 -10.63
CA VAL A 135 -14.08 6.00 -9.33
C VAL A 135 -13.02 6.61 -8.41
N PRO A 136 -13.07 7.91 -8.14
CA PRO A 136 -12.12 8.55 -7.23
C PRO A 136 -12.47 8.21 -5.77
N PHE A 137 -11.43 8.14 -4.94
CA PHE A 137 -11.55 8.07 -3.49
C PHE A 137 -10.35 8.75 -2.82
N ARG A 138 -10.38 8.93 -1.51
CA ARG A 138 -9.33 9.62 -0.77
C ARG A 138 -8.77 8.72 0.33
N ALA A 139 -7.45 8.72 0.46
CA ALA A 139 -6.79 8.12 1.60
C ALA A 139 -6.06 9.19 2.41
N GLY A 140 -6.20 9.12 3.73
CA GLY A 140 -5.45 9.90 4.69
C GLY A 140 -4.09 9.26 4.96
N GLY A 141 -3.44 9.70 6.03
CA GLY A 141 -2.17 9.16 6.47
C GLY A 141 -1.10 10.23 6.62
N ARG A 142 0.13 9.77 6.82
CA ARG A 142 1.30 10.64 6.96
C ARG A 142 2.08 10.66 5.66
N GLN A 143 2.31 11.83 5.12
CA GLN A 143 3.20 11.98 3.97
C GLN A 143 4.64 11.67 4.39
N VAL A 144 5.29 10.81 3.65
CA VAL A 144 6.68 10.40 3.86
C VAL A 144 7.54 10.98 2.75
N ALA A 145 8.39 11.94 3.11
CA ALA A 145 9.32 12.51 2.13
C ALA A 145 10.27 11.40 1.60
N PRO A 146 10.42 11.25 0.29
CA PRO A 146 11.35 10.31 -0.30
C PRO A 146 12.79 10.64 0.10
N SER A 147 13.67 9.65 0.00
CA SER A 147 15.10 9.81 0.20
C SER A 147 15.84 9.10 -0.94
N ASP A 148 16.74 9.79 -1.61
CA ASP A 148 17.50 9.23 -2.72
C ASP A 148 18.60 8.26 -2.26
N THR A 149 19.02 8.41 -0.99
CA THR A 149 20.04 7.60 -0.36
C THR A 149 19.54 6.99 0.93
N LEU A 150 20.14 5.87 1.33
CA LEU A 150 19.84 5.19 2.59
C LEU A 150 20.01 6.15 3.77
N ALA A 151 18.96 6.32 4.56
CA ALA A 151 18.94 7.27 5.66
C ALA A 151 18.06 6.78 6.82
N VAL A 152 18.57 7.02 8.04
CA VAL A 152 17.79 6.89 9.27
C VAL A 152 17.06 8.20 9.53
N ARG A 153 15.76 8.10 9.84
CA ARG A 153 14.90 9.24 10.17
C ARG A 153 14.08 8.93 11.42
N ASN A 154 13.58 9.98 12.05
CA ASN A 154 12.66 9.89 13.19
C ASN A 154 13.16 8.96 14.30
N PHE A 155 14.47 8.97 14.55
CA PHE A 155 15.04 8.24 15.70
C PHE A 155 14.52 8.85 17.00
N ARG A 156 14.02 8.01 17.89
CA ARG A 156 13.46 8.43 19.17
C ARG A 156 13.73 7.39 20.23
N PHE A 157 14.08 7.86 21.41
CA PHE A 157 14.25 7.02 22.61
C PHE A 157 12.91 6.83 23.32
N LEU A 158 12.73 5.66 23.92
CA LEU A 158 11.54 5.22 24.64
C LEU A 158 11.96 4.54 25.96
N ARG A 159 11.07 4.42 26.93
CA ARG A 159 11.31 3.67 28.16
C ARG A 159 10.94 2.19 28.03
N GLY A 160 9.98 1.88 27.17
CA GLY A 160 9.48 0.53 26.96
C GLY A 160 9.14 0.25 25.49
N GLU A 161 8.97 -1.01 25.18
CA GLU A 161 8.65 -1.47 23.83
C GLU A 161 7.30 -0.93 23.33
N GLU A 162 6.30 -0.90 24.21
CA GLU A 162 4.94 -0.47 23.86
C GLU A 162 4.71 1.05 23.98
N ASP A 163 5.73 1.80 24.42
CA ASP A 163 5.59 3.25 24.58
C ASP A 163 5.39 3.93 23.20
N ARG A 164 4.43 4.85 23.18
CA ARG A 164 4.12 5.65 21.99
C ARG A 164 4.80 7.01 22.03
N ASP A 165 4.96 7.57 23.24
CA ASP A 165 5.50 8.89 23.43
C ASP A 165 7.03 8.83 23.62
N PRO A 166 7.80 9.55 22.77
CA PRO A 166 9.24 9.57 22.90
C PRO A 166 9.68 10.34 24.14
N LEU A 167 10.83 9.96 24.68
CA LEU A 167 11.46 10.72 25.74
C LEU A 167 11.89 12.10 25.22
N THR A 168 11.52 13.14 25.94
CA THR A 168 11.98 14.51 25.66
C THR A 168 13.49 14.64 25.93
N VAL A 169 13.95 13.96 26.97
CA VAL A 169 15.37 13.84 27.31
C VAL A 169 15.68 12.35 27.43
N ALA A 170 16.67 11.88 26.69
CA ALA A 170 17.10 10.49 26.71
C ALA A 170 17.97 10.22 27.95
N ALA A 171 17.32 10.19 29.12
CA ALA A 171 17.96 9.95 30.41
C ALA A 171 17.44 8.66 31.03
N TYR A 172 18.37 7.82 31.52
CA TYR A 172 18.12 6.49 32.07
C TYR A 172 18.90 6.29 33.36
N ARG A 173 18.52 5.31 34.13
CA ARG A 173 19.25 4.88 35.33
C ARG A 173 20.04 3.61 35.03
N PRO A 174 21.13 3.33 35.80
CA PRO A 174 21.76 2.04 35.74
C PRO A 174 20.75 0.91 35.99
N GLY A 175 20.74 -0.11 35.14
CA GLY A 175 19.78 -1.21 35.18
C GLY A 175 18.48 -1.00 34.40
N ASP A 176 18.22 0.19 33.89
CA ASP A 176 17.05 0.43 33.01
C ASP A 176 17.20 -0.30 31.67
N ALA A 177 16.06 -0.61 31.04
CA ALA A 177 16.01 -0.96 29.63
C ALA A 177 15.84 0.32 28.77
N LEU A 178 16.73 0.51 27.83
CA LEU A 178 16.63 1.55 26.81
C LEU A 178 15.99 0.96 25.57
N TRP A 179 14.98 1.64 25.05
CA TRP A 179 14.35 1.32 23.78
C TRP A 179 14.50 2.47 22.81
N ALA A 180 14.59 2.17 21.53
CA ALA A 180 14.52 3.18 20.50
C ALA A 180 13.78 2.67 19.26
N ARG A 181 13.12 3.60 18.56
CA ARG A 181 12.47 3.37 17.26
C ARG A 181 12.95 4.39 16.27
N PHE A 182 13.01 3.97 15.01
CA PHE A 182 13.45 4.82 13.91
C PHE A 182 12.85 4.34 12.59
N GLU A 183 13.01 5.14 11.56
CA GLU A 183 12.63 4.82 10.20
C GLU A 183 13.85 4.71 9.30
N ILE A 184 13.85 3.71 8.43
CA ILE A 184 14.88 3.53 7.41
C ILE A 184 14.23 3.87 6.06
N ARG A 185 14.82 4.80 5.32
CA ARG A 185 14.33 5.27 4.01
C ARG A 185 15.44 5.24 2.98
N GLY A 186 15.07 5.29 1.67
CA GLY A 186 16.04 5.39 0.57
C GLY A 186 16.80 4.11 0.26
N PHE A 187 16.35 2.96 0.79
CA PHE A 187 16.82 1.65 0.36
C PHE A 187 16.37 1.36 -1.08
N LYS A 188 17.06 0.45 -1.75
CA LYS A 188 16.71 0.05 -3.11
C LYS A 188 15.79 -1.16 -3.10
N TYR A 189 14.98 -1.26 -4.15
CA TYR A 189 14.12 -2.41 -4.37
C TYR A 189 14.77 -3.41 -5.33
N GLY A 190 14.63 -4.68 -5.02
CA GLY A 190 14.84 -5.79 -5.93
C GLY A 190 13.58 -6.12 -6.74
N GLU A 191 13.56 -7.31 -7.33
CA GLU A 191 12.38 -7.83 -8.03
C GLU A 191 11.17 -7.90 -7.08
N LYS A 192 9.96 -7.60 -7.60
CA LYS A 192 8.71 -7.59 -6.85
C LYS A 192 8.76 -6.73 -5.59
N ASN A 193 9.42 -5.57 -5.69
CA ASN A 193 9.65 -4.64 -4.57
C ASN A 193 10.27 -5.32 -3.34
N ALA A 194 11.15 -6.31 -3.56
CA ALA A 194 11.90 -6.93 -2.49
C ALA A 194 12.79 -5.91 -1.79
N VAL A 195 12.90 -6.02 -0.49
CA VAL A 195 13.81 -5.23 0.35
C VAL A 195 14.67 -6.17 1.18
N HIS A 196 15.93 -5.81 1.42
CA HIS A 196 16.81 -6.51 2.33
C HIS A 196 17.71 -5.52 3.03
N VAL A 197 17.37 -5.18 4.26
CA VAL A 197 18.06 -4.18 5.07
C VAL A 197 18.43 -4.78 6.40
N GLU A 198 19.67 -4.57 6.82
CA GLU A 198 20.16 -4.95 8.13
C GLU A 198 20.57 -3.72 8.92
N TYR A 199 20.51 -3.80 10.24
CA TYR A 199 21.09 -2.79 11.10
C TYR A 199 21.71 -3.38 12.35
N GLY A 200 22.73 -2.68 12.83
CA GLY A 200 23.44 -2.98 14.05
C GLY A 200 23.77 -1.72 14.84
N LEU A 201 24.24 -1.91 16.05
CA LEU A 201 24.58 -0.79 16.94
C LEU A 201 25.93 -0.97 17.62
N GLU A 202 26.52 0.16 17.97
CA GLU A 202 27.65 0.27 18.86
C GLU A 202 27.31 1.29 19.95
N VAL A 203 27.68 1.00 21.19
CA VAL A 203 27.53 1.94 22.33
C VAL A 203 28.89 2.48 22.69
N LEU A 204 29.04 3.80 22.58
CA LEU A 204 30.21 4.52 23.02
C LEU A 204 29.99 5.08 24.45
N GLY A 205 30.96 4.89 25.33
CA GLY A 205 30.96 5.47 26.66
C GLY A 205 31.33 6.95 26.68
N PRO A 206 31.38 7.58 27.90
CA PRO A 206 31.67 9.01 28.07
C PRO A 206 33.03 9.46 27.51
N THR A 207 33.96 8.55 27.35
CA THR A 207 35.29 8.83 26.77
C THR A 207 35.37 8.61 25.26
N GLY A 208 34.23 8.24 24.62
CA GLY A 208 34.19 7.85 23.22
C GLY A 208 34.67 6.44 22.91
N LYS A 209 35.04 5.64 23.96
CA LYS A 209 35.44 4.26 23.78
C LYS A 209 34.23 3.37 23.55
N GLY A 210 34.32 2.43 22.61
CA GLY A 210 33.34 1.38 22.40
C GLY A 210 33.21 0.46 23.61
N LEU A 211 32.00 0.28 24.11
CA LEU A 211 31.68 -0.54 25.26
C LEU A 211 30.88 -1.79 24.90
N TYR A 212 30.06 -1.70 23.88
CA TYR A 212 29.23 -2.77 23.38
C TYR A 212 29.07 -2.64 21.87
N GLN A 213 28.99 -3.75 21.17
CA GLN A 213 28.75 -3.77 19.73
C GLN A 213 27.90 -4.99 19.37
N GLU A 214 26.91 -4.75 18.54
CA GLU A 214 26.09 -5.77 17.88
C GLU A 214 25.95 -5.42 16.40
N PRO A 215 26.82 -5.98 15.53
CA PRO A 215 26.90 -5.59 14.13
C PRO A 215 25.64 -5.90 13.31
N GLN A 216 24.82 -6.86 13.76
CA GLN A 216 23.58 -7.29 13.13
C GLN A 216 22.52 -7.54 14.19
N ALA A 217 21.97 -6.46 14.76
CA ALA A 217 20.91 -6.54 15.76
C ALA A 217 19.57 -6.98 15.14
N ALA A 218 19.31 -6.63 13.88
CA ALA A 218 18.14 -7.10 13.15
C ALA A 218 18.36 -7.06 11.62
N SER A 219 17.52 -7.84 10.94
CA SER A 219 17.45 -7.89 9.48
C SER A 219 15.98 -7.93 9.04
N GLU A 220 15.61 -7.11 8.08
CA GLU A 220 14.32 -7.13 7.41
C GLU A 220 14.52 -7.57 5.97
N GLN A 221 13.97 -8.75 5.64
CA GLN A 221 13.94 -9.26 4.28
C GLN A 221 12.51 -9.62 3.92
N SER A 222 11.94 -8.91 2.95
CA SER A 222 10.54 -9.10 2.55
C SER A 222 10.31 -8.61 1.12
N SER A 223 9.18 -9.01 0.54
CA SER A 223 8.69 -8.49 -0.74
C SER A 223 7.21 -8.13 -0.61
N SER A 224 6.75 -7.19 -1.41
CA SER A 224 5.35 -6.76 -1.41
C SER A 224 4.95 -6.22 -2.78
N PHE A 225 3.68 -6.39 -3.17
CA PHE A 225 3.17 -5.81 -4.40
C PHE A 225 3.30 -4.27 -4.39
N TYR A 226 2.78 -3.63 -3.36
CA TYR A 226 2.94 -2.19 -3.17
C TYR A 226 4.28 -1.89 -2.49
N PRO A 227 5.11 -0.96 -3.03
CA PRO A 227 6.43 -0.68 -2.50
C PRO A 227 6.36 -0.06 -1.10
N LYS A 228 7.15 -0.59 -0.17
CA LYS A 228 7.28 -0.02 1.19
C LYS A 228 8.02 1.32 1.12
N ARG A 229 7.40 2.41 1.53
CA ARG A 229 8.01 3.76 1.53
C ARG A 229 9.11 3.92 2.57
N TYR A 230 9.03 3.17 3.66
CA TYR A 230 10.04 3.11 4.72
C TYR A 230 9.94 1.77 5.46
N LEU A 231 10.96 1.43 6.21
CA LEU A 231 10.95 0.33 7.17
C LEU A 231 11.00 0.90 8.57
N THR A 232 10.33 0.27 9.51
CA THR A 232 10.42 0.61 10.93
C THR A 232 11.50 -0.24 11.57
N GLY A 233 12.50 0.40 12.14
CA GLY A 233 13.51 -0.25 12.97
C GLY A 233 13.23 -0.03 14.45
N SER A 234 13.57 -1.01 15.26
CA SER A 234 13.59 -0.91 16.72
C SER A 234 14.85 -1.53 17.27
N LEU A 235 15.31 -1.03 18.39
CA LEU A 235 16.40 -1.64 19.15
C LEU A 235 16.10 -1.53 20.65
N SER A 236 16.63 -2.49 21.42
CA SER A 236 16.60 -2.48 22.87
C SER A 236 17.99 -2.75 23.41
N LEU A 237 18.29 -2.16 24.57
CA LEU A 237 19.55 -2.32 25.26
C LEU A 237 19.30 -2.32 26.76
N ASN A 238 19.70 -3.39 27.44
CA ASN A 238 19.67 -3.44 28.91
C ASN A 238 20.94 -2.77 29.44
N LEU A 239 20.77 -1.67 30.14
CA LEU A 239 21.88 -0.97 30.80
C LEU A 239 22.37 -1.76 32.01
N GLN A 240 23.67 -1.88 32.14
CA GLN A 240 24.23 -2.61 33.31
C GLN A 240 23.92 -1.87 34.61
N ALA A 241 23.62 -2.61 35.68
CA ALA A 241 23.33 -2.04 37.00
C ALA A 241 24.52 -1.26 37.61
N ASN A 242 25.73 -1.52 37.12
CA ASN A 242 26.94 -0.82 37.52
C ASN A 242 27.44 0.20 36.47
N ALA A 243 26.60 0.54 35.51
CA ALA A 243 26.92 1.56 34.52
C ALA A 243 27.21 2.90 35.23
N ARG A 244 28.30 3.56 34.83
CA ARG A 244 28.66 4.86 35.41
C ARG A 244 27.81 5.98 34.88
N PRO A 245 27.40 6.95 35.70
CA PRO A 245 26.76 8.16 35.23
C PRO A 245 27.62 8.88 34.17
N GLY A 246 26.96 9.46 33.16
CA GLY A 246 27.66 10.18 32.11
C GLY A 246 26.92 10.17 30.77
N ASP A 247 27.53 10.79 29.77
CA ASP A 247 26.98 10.89 28.41
C ASP A 247 27.48 9.72 27.55
N TYR A 248 26.55 9.01 26.95
CA TYR A 248 26.79 7.86 26.09
C TYR A 248 26.26 8.15 24.69
N THR A 249 26.67 7.35 23.69
CA THR A 249 26.18 7.49 22.33
C THR A 249 25.90 6.13 21.72
N ILE A 250 24.71 5.94 21.17
CA ILE A 250 24.41 4.85 20.24
C ILE A 250 24.86 5.28 18.85
N VAL A 251 25.73 4.48 18.24
CA VAL A 251 26.07 4.55 16.83
C VAL A 251 25.25 3.49 16.12
N LEU A 252 24.24 3.90 15.37
CA LEU A 252 23.39 3.02 14.58
C LEU A 252 23.94 2.94 13.16
N ARG A 253 24.23 1.71 12.70
CA ARG A 253 24.65 1.44 11.33
C ARG A 253 23.59 0.64 10.60
N VAL A 254 23.16 1.12 9.45
CA VAL A 254 22.18 0.48 8.58
C VAL A 254 22.84 0.13 7.26
N ARG A 255 22.59 -1.07 6.75
CA ARG A 255 23.08 -1.58 5.47
C ARG A 255 21.92 -2.01 4.59
N ASP A 256 21.89 -1.52 3.36
CA ASP A 256 21.02 -2.02 2.30
C ASP A 256 21.79 -3.07 1.51
N LEU A 257 21.29 -4.30 1.48
CA LEU A 257 21.97 -5.42 0.83
C LEU A 257 21.54 -5.61 -0.63
N ILE A 258 20.49 -4.90 -1.08
CA ILE A 258 20.08 -4.86 -2.49
C ILE A 258 20.80 -3.75 -3.23
N GLY A 259 20.73 -2.51 -2.72
CA GLY A 259 21.52 -1.42 -3.23
C GLY A 259 22.67 -1.16 -2.29
N PRO A 260 23.93 -1.52 -2.60
CA PRO A 260 25.03 -1.55 -1.65
C PRO A 260 25.30 -0.16 -1.04
N GLN A 261 24.44 0.24 -0.12
CA GLN A 261 24.47 1.51 0.60
C GLN A 261 24.62 1.28 2.10
N THR A 262 25.26 2.21 2.77
CA THR A 262 25.40 2.21 4.23
C THR A 262 25.07 3.58 4.80
N SER A 263 24.44 3.63 5.95
CA SER A 263 24.14 4.86 6.69
C SER A 263 24.58 4.68 8.14
N GLU A 264 25.24 5.67 8.70
CA GLU A 264 25.59 5.73 10.10
C GLU A 264 24.99 6.98 10.73
N THR A 265 24.37 6.81 11.91
CA THR A 265 23.84 7.91 12.70
C THR A 265 24.24 7.77 14.18
N ARG A 266 24.33 8.89 14.89
CA ARG A 266 24.77 8.95 16.28
C ARG A 266 23.68 9.58 17.14
N HIS A 267 23.34 8.92 18.23
CA HIS A 267 22.23 9.29 19.10
C HIS A 267 22.71 9.33 20.55
N PRO A 268 22.90 10.52 21.11
CA PRO A 268 23.34 10.66 22.49
C PRO A 268 22.22 10.32 23.48
N PHE A 269 22.62 9.72 24.60
CA PHE A 269 21.77 9.51 25.76
C PHE A 269 22.59 9.62 27.03
N ARG A 270 21.94 9.78 28.18
CA ARG A 270 22.62 9.95 29.49
C ARG A 270 22.22 8.84 30.45
N ILE A 271 23.16 8.41 31.24
CA ILE A 271 22.94 7.60 32.46
C ILE A 271 23.13 8.52 33.66
N GLU A 272 22.11 8.58 34.52
CA GLU A 272 22.07 9.44 35.75
C GLU A 272 22.24 8.66 37.04
#